data_b5c0163ad6c149583361a49f3ea6deba
#
_entry.id   b5c0163ad6c149583361a49f3ea6deba
#
_cell.length_a   1.000
_cell.length_b   1.000
_cell.length_c   1.000
_cell.angle_alpha   90.00
_cell.angle_beta   90.00
_cell.angle_gamma   90.00
#
_symmetry.space_group_name_H-M   'P 1'
#
loop_
_entity.id
_entity.type
_entity.pdbx_description
1 polymer ?
#
loop_
_entity_poly.entity_id
_entity_poly.type
_entity_poly.pdbx_seq_one_letter_code
_entity_poly.pdbx_strand_id
1 'polypeptide(L)'
;RDQFQNHLANLMEQENYDDVNFISLKKYNKVKNENARDKFKKEKVAVIYAQGEIQSGKGSETVIGSERISKAIRKARKDEKVKAIVLRVNSPGGSALASDVIWREMKLANEEKPVVVSMGDVAASGGYYIACASDKIYASPNTITGSIGVFGIMPNLEELMKDKIGITFD
;
A
#
# COMPACT_ATOMS: atom_id res chain seq x y z
N ARG A 1 -29.00 -4.18 -32.59
CA ARG A 1 -27.85 -5.09 -32.72
C ARG A 1 -27.08 -4.78 -33.99
N ASP A 2 -27.74 -4.83 -35.15
CA ASP A 2 -27.12 -4.65 -36.46
C ASP A 2 -26.47 -3.27 -36.64
N GLN A 3 -27.10 -2.19 -36.15
CA GLN A 3 -26.53 -0.85 -36.17
C GLN A 3 -25.20 -0.74 -35.42
N PHE A 4 -25.10 -1.44 -34.27
CA PHE A 4 -23.88 -1.48 -33.48
C PHE A 4 -22.78 -2.28 -34.18
N GLN A 5 -23.15 -3.41 -34.79
CA GLN A 5 -22.23 -4.25 -35.58
C GLN A 5 -21.66 -3.50 -36.77
N ASN A 6 -22.53 -2.81 -37.52
CA ASN A 6 -22.10 -1.98 -38.65
C ASN A 6 -21.21 -0.81 -38.20
N HIS A 7 -21.51 -0.20 -37.07
CA HIS A 7 -20.68 0.87 -36.52
C HIS A 7 -19.28 0.36 -36.13
N LEU A 8 -19.18 -0.82 -35.53
CA LEU A 8 -17.88 -1.45 -35.22
C LEU A 8 -17.10 -1.81 -36.50
N ALA A 9 -17.75 -2.38 -37.48
CA ALA A 9 -17.09 -2.68 -38.77
C ALA A 9 -16.49 -1.44 -39.43
N ASN A 10 -17.28 -0.35 -39.47
CA ASN A 10 -16.82 0.94 -40.00
C ASN A 10 -15.64 1.52 -39.22
N LEU A 11 -15.67 1.46 -37.85
CA LEU A 11 -14.56 1.93 -37.02
C LEU A 11 -13.27 1.12 -37.26
N MET A 12 -13.40 -0.15 -37.66
CA MET A 12 -12.28 -1.06 -37.89
C MET A 12 -11.90 -1.12 -39.37
N GLU A 13 -12.48 -0.25 -40.24
CA GLU A 13 -12.25 -0.20 -41.69
C GLU A 13 -12.50 -1.54 -42.38
N GLN A 14 -13.48 -2.31 -41.90
CA GLN A 14 -13.91 -3.59 -42.44
C GLN A 14 -15.24 -3.42 -43.16
N GLU A 15 -15.43 -4.15 -44.25
CA GLU A 15 -16.69 -4.11 -45.00
C GLU A 15 -17.84 -4.80 -44.24
N ASN A 16 -17.54 -5.89 -43.54
CA ASN A 16 -18.51 -6.65 -42.76
C ASN A 16 -18.07 -6.85 -41.33
N TYR A 17 -19.05 -6.98 -40.39
CA TYR A 17 -18.79 -7.25 -38.98
C TYR A 17 -18.07 -8.60 -38.75
N ASP A 18 -18.34 -9.60 -39.60
CA ASP A 18 -17.74 -10.93 -39.49
C ASP A 18 -16.23 -10.92 -39.82
N ASP A 19 -15.75 -9.90 -40.48
CA ASP A 19 -14.33 -9.71 -40.80
C ASP A 19 -13.57 -9.01 -39.64
N VAL A 20 -14.28 -8.54 -38.60
CA VAL A 20 -13.68 -7.92 -37.45
C VAL A 20 -13.05 -8.97 -36.53
N ASN A 21 -11.75 -8.88 -36.36
CA ASN A 21 -11.01 -9.77 -35.49
C ASN A 21 -11.19 -9.43 -34.01
N PHE A 22 -11.96 -10.23 -33.29
CA PHE A 22 -12.17 -10.07 -31.85
C PHE A 22 -11.14 -10.84 -31.04
N ILE A 23 -10.64 -10.19 -30.01
CA ILE A 23 -9.79 -10.80 -29.00
C ILE A 23 -10.55 -10.86 -27.66
N SER A 24 -10.50 -11.99 -26.96
CA SER A 24 -11.10 -12.09 -25.63
C SER A 24 -10.35 -11.22 -24.63
N LEU A 25 -11.07 -10.66 -23.63
CA LEU A 25 -10.47 -9.89 -22.53
C LEU A 25 -9.30 -10.62 -21.86
N LYS A 26 -9.40 -11.94 -21.72
CA LYS A 26 -8.33 -12.79 -21.18
C LYS A 26 -7.06 -12.80 -22.04
N LYS A 27 -7.23 -12.78 -23.37
CA LYS A 27 -6.09 -12.66 -24.31
C LYS A 27 -5.57 -11.23 -24.37
N TYR A 28 -6.48 -10.24 -24.37
CA TYR A 28 -6.12 -8.82 -24.39
C TYR A 28 -5.26 -8.44 -23.17
N ASN A 29 -5.61 -8.88 -21.98
CA ASN A 29 -4.82 -8.65 -20.76
C ASN A 29 -3.42 -9.32 -20.80
N LYS A 30 -3.20 -10.26 -21.71
CA LYS A 30 -1.89 -10.89 -21.89
C LYS A 30 -1.06 -10.24 -23.00
N VAL A 31 -1.64 -9.34 -23.78
CA VAL A 31 -0.92 -8.62 -24.83
C VAL A 31 0.11 -7.71 -24.16
N LYS A 32 1.37 -8.03 -24.37
CA LYS A 32 2.46 -7.17 -23.92
C LYS A 32 2.43 -5.91 -24.78
N ASN A 33 2.23 -4.78 -24.14
CA ASN A 33 2.28 -3.50 -24.82
C ASN A 33 3.74 -3.26 -25.30
N GLU A 34 4.02 -3.50 -26.57
CA GLU A 34 5.36 -3.35 -27.14
C GLU A 34 5.85 -1.91 -27.04
N ASN A 35 4.94 -0.94 -27.08
CA ASN A 35 5.27 0.48 -26.86
C ASN A 35 5.66 0.81 -25.41
N ALA A 36 5.34 -0.08 -24.44
CA ALA A 36 5.75 0.08 -23.06
C ALA A 36 7.17 -0.43 -22.77
N ARG A 37 7.77 -1.23 -23.68
CA ARG A 37 9.09 -1.83 -23.45
C ARG A 37 10.26 -0.91 -23.74
N ASP A 38 10.12 0.06 -24.64
CA ASP A 38 11.28 0.82 -25.13
C ASP A 38 11.50 2.19 -24.47
N LYS A 39 10.68 2.60 -23.49
CA LYS A 39 10.79 3.92 -22.87
C LYS A 39 10.95 3.91 -21.36
N PHE A 40 11.20 2.79 -20.72
CA PHE A 40 11.61 2.85 -19.33
C PHE A 40 13.03 3.40 -19.25
N LYS A 41 13.12 4.69 -19.01
CA LYS A 41 14.35 5.31 -18.52
C LYS A 41 14.95 4.40 -17.46
N LYS A 42 16.25 4.33 -17.37
CA LYS A 42 16.96 3.56 -16.33
C LYS A 42 16.49 3.87 -14.92
N GLU A 43 15.84 5.02 -14.71
CA GLU A 43 15.37 5.56 -13.43
C GLU A 43 13.89 5.28 -13.20
N LYS A 44 13.55 4.95 -11.95
CA LYS A 44 12.19 4.55 -11.51
C LYS A 44 11.78 5.33 -10.27
N VAL A 45 10.47 5.46 -10.11
CA VAL A 45 9.85 5.83 -8.84
C VAL A 45 9.15 4.57 -8.30
N ALA A 46 9.44 4.21 -7.06
CA ALA A 46 8.77 3.09 -6.41
C ALA A 46 7.49 3.60 -5.73
N VAL A 47 6.35 3.02 -6.08
CA VAL A 47 5.09 3.27 -5.39
C VAL A 47 4.75 2.04 -4.55
N ILE A 48 4.63 2.25 -3.23
CA ILE A 48 4.34 1.18 -2.26
C ILE A 48 2.96 1.46 -1.66
N TYR A 49 2.07 0.48 -1.73
CA TYR A 49 0.72 0.58 -1.20
C TYR A 49 0.65 -0.01 0.21
N ALA A 50 0.24 0.81 1.17
CA ALA A 50 -0.06 0.44 2.56
C ALA A 50 -1.56 0.63 2.80
N GLN A 51 -2.33 -0.43 2.60
CA GLN A 51 -3.78 -0.42 2.70
C GLN A 51 -4.29 -1.39 3.76
N GLY A 52 -5.19 -0.93 4.63
CA GLY A 52 -5.82 -1.69 5.69
C GLY A 52 -5.19 -1.47 7.06
N GLU A 53 -5.51 -2.35 8.00
CA GLU A 53 -5.01 -2.33 9.37
C GLU A 53 -3.54 -2.74 9.43
N ILE A 54 -2.76 -2.12 10.34
CA ILE A 54 -1.34 -2.43 10.53
C ILE A 54 -1.18 -3.54 11.56
N GLN A 55 -0.53 -4.62 11.17
CA GLN A 55 -0.28 -5.80 12.00
C GLN A 55 1.15 -6.30 11.88
N SER A 56 1.61 -7.04 12.88
CA SER A 56 2.91 -7.71 12.83
C SER A 56 2.92 -8.84 11.79
N GLY A 57 4.10 -9.16 11.24
CA GLY A 57 4.28 -10.24 10.30
C GLY A 57 4.04 -9.84 8.83
N LYS A 58 3.69 -10.82 8.01
CA LYS A 58 3.60 -10.66 6.54
C LYS A 58 2.36 -9.88 6.10
N GLY A 59 1.25 -10.02 6.82
CA GLY A 59 -0.04 -9.45 6.40
C GLY A 59 -0.62 -10.09 5.13
N SER A 60 -1.57 -9.40 4.52
CA SER A 60 -2.26 -9.81 3.29
C SER A 60 -2.40 -8.62 2.32
N GLU A 61 -3.18 -8.75 1.26
CA GLU A 61 -3.46 -7.62 0.36
C GLU A 61 -4.30 -6.52 1.04
N THR A 62 -5.14 -6.90 2.00
CA THR A 62 -6.03 -6.01 2.76
C THR A 62 -5.52 -5.67 4.16
N VAL A 63 -4.35 -6.18 4.54
CA VAL A 63 -3.71 -5.98 5.85
C VAL A 63 -2.25 -5.58 5.66
N ILE A 64 -1.86 -4.48 6.28
CA ILE A 64 -0.49 -3.98 6.27
C ILE A 64 0.37 -4.83 7.21
N GLY A 65 1.09 -5.81 6.66
CA GLY A 65 2.09 -6.55 7.43
C GLY A 65 3.41 -5.81 7.52
N SER A 66 3.92 -5.64 8.75
CA SER A 66 5.18 -4.92 8.97
C SER A 66 6.35 -5.50 8.19
N GLU A 67 6.46 -6.83 8.09
CA GLU A 67 7.52 -7.49 7.33
C GLU A 67 7.44 -7.20 5.83
N ARG A 68 6.23 -7.28 5.25
CA ARG A 68 6.02 -7.10 3.83
C ARG A 68 6.33 -5.68 3.40
N ILE A 69 5.80 -4.68 4.13
CA ILE A 69 5.99 -3.27 3.80
C ILE A 69 7.44 -2.84 4.04
N SER A 70 8.03 -3.20 5.17
CA SER A 70 9.44 -2.91 5.46
C SER A 70 10.38 -3.54 4.43
N LYS A 71 10.10 -4.76 3.98
CA LYS A 71 10.86 -5.41 2.90
C LYS A 71 10.73 -4.67 1.57
N ALA A 72 9.53 -4.19 1.25
CA ALA A 72 9.29 -3.42 0.01
C ALA A 72 10.03 -2.08 0.04
N ILE A 73 9.98 -1.34 1.17
CA ILE A 73 10.69 -0.08 1.35
C ILE A 73 12.21 -0.30 1.26
N ARG A 74 12.73 -1.30 1.97
CA ARG A 74 14.17 -1.65 1.94
C ARG A 74 14.63 -2.04 0.55
N LYS A 75 13.82 -2.79 -0.21
CA LYS A 75 14.13 -3.13 -1.61
C LYS A 75 14.19 -1.90 -2.49
N ALA A 76 13.23 -0.99 -2.35
CA ALA A 76 13.19 0.27 -3.11
C ALA A 76 14.37 1.18 -2.72
N ARG A 77 14.72 1.26 -1.44
CA ARG A 77 15.87 2.00 -0.94
C ARG A 77 17.18 1.52 -1.54
N LYS A 78 17.40 0.21 -1.59
CA LYS A 78 18.65 -0.41 -2.09
C LYS A 78 18.76 -0.51 -3.62
N ASP A 79 17.67 -0.31 -4.37
CA ASP A 79 17.70 -0.36 -5.84
C ASP A 79 18.20 0.98 -6.39
N GLU A 80 19.40 1.00 -6.97
CA GLU A 80 20.01 2.20 -7.55
C GLU A 80 19.18 2.84 -8.68
N LYS A 81 18.33 2.05 -9.35
CA LYS A 81 17.40 2.53 -10.37
C LYS A 81 16.20 3.28 -9.79
N VAL A 82 15.88 3.05 -8.52
CA VAL A 82 14.80 3.77 -7.83
C VAL A 82 15.36 5.09 -7.29
N LYS A 83 14.85 6.21 -7.80
CA LYS A 83 15.31 7.56 -7.45
C LYS A 83 14.42 8.26 -6.42
N ALA A 84 13.19 7.80 -6.26
CA ALA A 84 12.27 8.30 -5.23
C ALA A 84 11.29 7.20 -4.82
N ILE A 85 10.73 7.34 -3.62
CA ILE A 85 9.75 6.41 -3.07
C ILE A 85 8.47 7.17 -2.75
N VAL A 86 7.34 6.63 -3.15
CA VAL A 86 6.01 7.10 -2.77
C VAL A 86 5.34 6.02 -1.93
N LEU A 87 4.98 6.35 -0.69
CA LEU A 87 4.15 5.49 0.14
C LEU A 87 2.70 5.97 0.04
N ARG A 88 1.84 5.15 -0.55
CA ARG A 88 0.39 5.40 -0.59
C ARG A 88 -0.25 4.74 0.62
N VAL A 89 -0.74 5.56 1.55
CA VAL A 89 -1.33 5.09 2.82
C VAL A 89 -2.84 5.23 2.78
N ASN A 90 -3.55 4.14 3.06
CA ASN A 90 -4.99 4.14 3.36
C ASN A 90 -5.23 3.19 4.53
N SER A 91 -5.09 3.70 5.77
CA SER A 91 -5.02 2.90 6.99
C SER A 91 -5.58 3.62 8.21
N PRO A 92 -6.43 2.97 9.01
CA PRO A 92 -6.85 3.49 10.31
C PRO A 92 -5.76 3.36 11.39
N GLY A 93 -4.65 2.71 11.08
CA GLY A 93 -3.60 2.36 12.03
C GLY A 93 -3.63 0.89 12.42
N GLY A 94 -3.23 0.58 13.65
CA GLY A 94 -3.15 -0.77 14.20
C GLY A 94 -2.02 -0.92 15.21
N SER A 95 -1.28 -2.01 15.16
CA SER A 95 -0.18 -2.30 16.09
C SER A 95 0.89 -1.20 16.09
N ALA A 96 1.14 -0.61 17.25
CA ALA A 96 2.17 0.41 17.44
C ALA A 96 3.56 -0.14 17.11
N LEU A 97 3.88 -1.36 17.57
CA LEU A 97 5.16 -2.01 17.28
C LEU A 97 5.36 -2.24 15.78
N ALA A 98 4.32 -2.72 15.08
CA ALA A 98 4.39 -2.93 13.65
C ALA A 98 4.56 -1.62 12.88
N SER A 99 3.91 -0.55 13.35
CA SER A 99 4.04 0.80 12.79
C SER A 99 5.46 1.34 12.98
N ASP A 100 6.06 1.13 14.14
CA ASP A 100 7.44 1.55 14.44
C ASP A 100 8.45 0.84 13.51
N VAL A 101 8.30 -0.46 13.29
CA VAL A 101 9.15 -1.22 12.36
C VAL A 101 9.07 -0.66 10.94
N ILE A 102 7.88 -0.29 10.47
CA ILE A 102 7.70 0.32 9.15
C ILE A 102 8.29 1.74 9.14
N TRP A 103 7.97 2.55 10.16
CA TRP A 103 8.49 3.90 10.31
C TRP A 103 10.03 3.93 10.28
N ARG A 104 10.68 2.98 10.94
CA ARG A 104 12.14 2.89 10.93
C ARG A 104 12.70 2.70 9.52
N GLU A 105 12.08 1.85 8.69
CA GLU A 105 12.51 1.67 7.30
C GLU A 105 12.20 2.91 6.44
N MET A 106 11.10 3.61 6.70
CA MET A 106 10.78 4.88 6.05
C MET A 106 11.84 5.93 6.36
N LYS A 107 12.24 6.05 7.63
CA LYS A 107 13.30 6.97 8.06
C LYS A 107 14.63 6.67 7.35
N LEU A 108 15.05 5.40 7.33
CA LEU A 108 16.25 4.99 6.62
C LEU A 108 16.17 5.24 5.11
N ALA A 109 14.99 5.09 4.53
CA ALA A 109 14.80 5.38 3.12
C ALA A 109 14.88 6.87 2.83
N ASN A 110 14.35 7.71 3.72
CA ASN A 110 14.36 9.16 3.60
C ASN A 110 15.78 9.77 3.76
N GLU A 111 16.67 9.08 4.47
CA GLU A 111 18.09 9.47 4.58
C GLU A 111 18.85 9.26 3.26
N GLU A 112 18.38 8.38 2.37
CA GLU A 112 19.08 8.01 1.14
C GLU A 112 18.39 8.52 -0.14
N LYS A 113 17.07 8.69 -0.12
CA LYS A 113 16.26 9.03 -1.31
C LYS A 113 15.05 9.88 -0.92
N PRO A 114 14.58 10.76 -1.81
CA PRO A 114 13.33 11.47 -1.59
C PRO A 114 12.17 10.51 -1.33
N VAL A 115 11.48 10.72 -0.20
CA VAL A 115 10.31 9.93 0.20
C VAL A 115 9.09 10.82 0.35
N VAL A 116 8.04 10.50 -0.35
CA VAL A 116 6.78 11.23 -0.33
C VAL A 116 5.66 10.29 0.12
N VAL A 117 4.76 10.80 0.95
CA VAL A 117 3.54 10.08 1.32
C VAL A 117 2.34 10.70 0.65
N SER A 118 1.47 9.84 0.11
CA SER A 118 0.14 10.19 -0.37
C SER A 118 -0.90 9.48 0.47
N MET A 119 -1.70 10.24 1.22
CA MET A 119 -2.77 9.70 2.05
C MET A 119 -4.03 9.45 1.22
N GLY A 120 -4.73 8.37 1.53
CA GLY A 120 -6.04 8.02 0.98
C GLY A 120 -7.18 8.67 1.78
N ASP A 121 -8.25 7.92 1.94
CA ASP A 121 -9.41 8.37 2.71
C ASP A 121 -9.08 8.44 4.20
N VAL A 122 -8.26 7.50 4.69
CA VAL A 122 -7.83 7.42 6.07
C VAL A 122 -6.32 7.21 6.16
N ALA A 123 -5.65 7.98 7.00
CA ALA A 123 -4.26 7.76 7.38
C ALA A 123 -4.06 8.21 8.83
N ALA A 124 -4.61 7.44 9.76
CA ALA A 124 -4.72 7.80 11.17
C ALA A 124 -3.92 6.85 12.08
N SER A 125 -3.58 7.31 13.29
CA SER A 125 -2.86 6.53 14.30
C SER A 125 -1.57 5.93 13.69
N GLY A 126 -1.42 4.60 13.69
CA GLY A 126 -0.29 3.92 13.03
C GLY A 126 -0.11 4.28 11.55
N GLY A 127 -1.23 4.58 10.83
CA GLY A 127 -1.17 5.06 9.45
C GLY A 127 -0.51 6.43 9.31
N TYR A 128 -0.76 7.33 10.25
CA TYR A 128 -0.04 8.60 10.33
C TYR A 128 1.41 8.38 10.79
N TYR A 129 1.63 7.47 11.74
CA TYR A 129 2.96 7.17 12.25
C TYR A 129 3.93 6.72 11.15
N ILE A 130 3.51 5.79 10.29
CA ILE A 130 4.37 5.36 9.18
C ILE A 130 4.62 6.44 8.13
N ALA A 131 3.76 7.47 8.08
CA ALA A 131 3.85 8.59 7.14
C ALA A 131 4.80 9.69 7.60
N CYS A 132 4.92 9.92 8.93
CA CYS A 132 5.56 11.13 9.48
C CYS A 132 7.09 11.22 9.26
N ALA A 133 7.75 10.12 8.83
CA ALA A 133 9.18 10.13 8.50
C ALA A 133 9.50 10.53 7.04
N SER A 134 8.52 11.00 6.28
CA SER A 134 8.70 11.39 4.88
C SER A 134 9.04 12.89 4.72
N ASP A 135 9.63 13.26 3.58
CA ASP A 135 9.93 14.66 3.25
C ASP A 135 8.66 15.50 3.08
N LYS A 136 7.62 14.90 2.47
CA LYS A 136 6.34 15.57 2.20
C LYS A 136 5.18 14.60 2.34
N ILE A 137 4.09 15.12 2.90
CA ILE A 137 2.82 14.40 3.03
C ILE A 137 1.77 15.15 2.23
N TYR A 138 1.07 14.44 1.35
CA TYR A 138 -0.08 14.94 0.61
C TYR A 138 -1.34 14.23 1.09
N ALA A 139 -2.34 15.01 1.45
CA ALA A 139 -3.66 14.54 1.86
C ALA A 139 -4.74 15.31 1.10
N SER A 140 -5.88 14.67 0.86
CA SER A 140 -7.07 15.35 0.37
C SER A 140 -7.75 16.13 1.51
N PRO A 141 -8.55 17.17 1.22
CA PRO A 141 -9.28 17.89 2.28
C PRO A 141 -10.20 17.00 3.12
N ASN A 142 -10.65 15.87 2.57
CA ASN A 142 -11.53 14.91 3.23
C ASN A 142 -10.78 13.75 3.90
N THR A 143 -9.46 13.72 3.85
CA THR A 143 -8.66 12.66 4.49
C THR A 143 -8.81 12.70 6.00
N ILE A 144 -9.22 11.60 6.59
CA ILE A 144 -9.20 11.42 8.06
C ILE A 144 -7.76 11.06 8.46
N THR A 145 -7.12 11.93 9.22
CA THR A 145 -5.72 11.76 9.62
C THR A 145 -5.47 12.20 11.06
N GLY A 146 -4.24 12.06 11.53
CA GLY A 146 -3.87 12.36 12.92
C GLY A 146 -4.22 11.20 13.84
N SER A 147 -5.08 11.41 14.85
CA SER A 147 -5.42 10.42 15.89
C SER A 147 -4.15 9.84 16.55
N ILE A 148 -3.28 10.75 17.03
CA ILE A 148 -1.97 10.41 17.55
C ILE A 148 -2.13 9.97 19.01
N GLY A 149 -1.89 8.68 19.27
CA GLY A 149 -1.95 8.11 20.61
C GLY A 149 -1.79 6.61 20.60
N VAL A 150 -1.47 6.06 21.77
CA VAL A 150 -1.40 4.62 22.00
C VAL A 150 -2.27 4.32 23.22
N PHE A 151 -3.06 3.27 23.13
CA PHE A 151 -3.82 2.76 24.25
C PHE A 151 -3.56 1.27 24.40
N GLY A 152 -3.73 0.77 25.62
CA GLY A 152 -3.57 -0.64 25.94
C GLY A 152 -4.48 -1.03 27.10
N ILE A 153 -4.70 -2.32 27.24
CA ILE A 153 -5.43 -2.91 28.36
C ILE A 153 -4.40 -3.56 29.27
N MET A 154 -4.41 -3.18 30.54
CA MET A 154 -3.61 -3.82 31.58
C MET A 154 -4.57 -4.55 32.53
N PRO A 155 -4.77 -5.87 32.38
CA PRO A 155 -5.62 -6.62 33.29
C PRO A 155 -4.95 -6.73 34.65
N ASN A 156 -5.69 -6.43 35.72
CA ASN A 156 -5.28 -6.78 37.08
C ASN A 156 -5.88 -8.17 37.42
N LEU A 157 -5.01 -9.14 37.61
CA LEU A 157 -5.40 -10.51 37.92
C LEU A 157 -5.10 -10.90 39.37
N GLU A 158 -4.69 -9.95 40.22
CA GLU A 158 -4.24 -10.22 41.61
C GLU A 158 -5.30 -10.95 42.42
N GLU A 159 -6.53 -10.41 42.49
CA GLU A 159 -7.62 -11.04 43.21
C GLU A 159 -7.99 -12.43 42.65
N LEU A 160 -8.02 -12.56 41.34
CA LEU A 160 -8.29 -13.84 40.69
C LEU A 160 -7.24 -14.89 41.06
N MET A 161 -5.98 -14.52 41.03
CA MET A 161 -4.87 -15.41 41.37
C MET A 161 -4.88 -15.80 42.83
N LYS A 162 -5.07 -14.83 43.73
CA LYS A 162 -5.11 -15.04 45.18
C LYS A 162 -6.32 -15.88 45.61
N ASP A 163 -7.52 -15.50 45.18
CA ASP A 163 -8.75 -16.05 45.73
C ASP A 163 -9.17 -17.36 45.02
N LYS A 164 -8.82 -17.56 43.77
CA LYS A 164 -9.23 -18.75 43.01
C LYS A 164 -8.11 -19.74 42.80
N ILE A 165 -6.87 -19.29 42.76
CA ILE A 165 -5.72 -20.13 42.46
C ILE A 165 -4.76 -20.27 43.63
N GLY A 166 -4.84 -19.38 44.63
CA GLY A 166 -4.00 -19.41 45.83
C GLY A 166 -2.55 -18.96 45.57
N ILE A 167 -2.33 -18.17 44.51
CA ILE A 167 -1.01 -17.62 44.17
C ILE A 167 -0.96 -16.17 44.63
N THR A 168 0.02 -15.81 45.46
CA THR A 168 0.33 -14.45 45.84
C THR A 168 1.58 -13.96 45.12
N PHE A 169 1.60 -12.68 44.78
CA PHE A 169 2.77 -12.00 44.18
C PHE A 169 3.40 -11.11 45.28
N ASP A 170 4.72 -11.18 45.36
CA ASP A 170 5.54 -10.27 46.19
C ASP A 170 5.96 -9.05 45.38
#